data_a457d9b5ddd3a191e03ef359b4b05d7a
#
_entry.id   a457d9b5ddd3a191e03ef359b4b05d7a
#
_cell.length_a   1.000
_cell.length_b   1.000
_cell.length_c   1.000
_cell.angle_alpha   90.00
_cell.angle_beta   90.00
_cell.angle_gamma   90.00
#
_symmetry.space_group_name_H-M   'P 1'
#
loop_
_entity.id
_entity.type
_entity.pdbx_description
1 polymer ?
#
loop_
_entity_poly.entity_id
_entity_poly.type
_entity_poly.pdbx_seq_one_letter_code
_entity_poly.pdbx_strand_id
1 'polypeptide(L)'
;MSGAPSLADKTVMIVDDDQTMRMLIRRMLTRMKIGTLTEAEGGQHALQQLELAPAECNLVICDWNMPGMSGVELFGHIRALKPGLPFLMLTGRSDAGSVVAARNAGVPAYIVKPISPEELKTKVSYLLAKTA
;
A
#
# COMPACT_ATOMS: atom_id res chain seq x y z
N MET A 1 -9.82 25.00 -14.21
CA MET A 1 -9.87 23.89 -14.14
C MET A 1 -9.28 23.30 -12.99
N SER A 2 -9.63 22.28 -12.71
CA SER A 2 -9.36 21.80 -11.69
C SER A 2 -8.40 21.29 -11.25
N GLY A 3 -8.06 21.29 -10.54
CA GLY A 3 -7.38 20.94 -9.76
C GLY A 3 -6.74 19.67 -9.57
N ALA A 4 -7.23 18.86 -8.82
CA ALA A 4 -6.63 17.58 -8.49
C ALA A 4 -6.62 16.65 -9.69
N PRO A 5 -5.51 15.94 -9.94
CA PRO A 5 -5.47 14.92 -10.99
C PRO A 5 -6.49 13.82 -10.68
N SER A 6 -7.04 13.25 -11.74
CA SER A 6 -7.95 12.12 -11.59
C SER A 6 -7.16 10.87 -11.17
N LEU A 7 -7.75 10.08 -10.29
CA LEU A 7 -7.21 8.79 -9.87
C LEU A 7 -7.97 7.63 -10.53
N ALA A 8 -8.81 7.95 -11.50
CA ALA A 8 -9.69 6.95 -12.12
C ALA A 8 -8.93 5.90 -12.94
N ASP A 9 -7.71 6.19 -13.35
CA ASP A 9 -6.89 5.24 -14.10
C ASP A 9 -5.84 4.55 -13.23
N LYS A 10 -5.89 4.77 -11.93
CA LYS A 10 -4.93 4.17 -11.01
C LYS A 10 -5.45 2.87 -10.41
N THR A 11 -4.53 1.96 -10.13
CA THR A 11 -4.83 0.68 -9.47
C THR A 11 -4.03 0.60 -8.19
N VAL A 12 -4.73 0.32 -7.09
CA VAL A 12 -4.11 0.18 -5.77
C VAL A 12 -4.36 -1.23 -5.25
N MET A 13 -3.32 -1.90 -4.79
CA MET A 13 -3.41 -3.21 -4.17
C MET A 13 -3.39 -3.08 -2.66
N ILE A 14 -4.36 -3.70 -2.00
CA ILE A 14 -4.47 -3.72 -0.54
C ILE A 14 -4.04 -5.10 -0.06
N VAL A 15 -2.98 -5.18 0.74
CA VAL A 15 -2.42 -6.44 1.24
C VAL A 15 -2.56 -6.49 2.76
N ASP A 16 -3.38 -7.42 3.24
CA ASP A 16 -3.62 -7.60 4.67
C ASP A 16 -4.29 -8.96 4.86
N ASP A 17 -3.88 -9.70 5.88
CA ASP A 17 -4.52 -10.98 6.17
C ASP A 17 -5.88 -10.82 6.86
N ASP A 18 -6.18 -9.64 7.37
CA ASP A 18 -7.44 -9.34 8.03
C ASP A 18 -8.45 -8.77 7.03
N GLN A 19 -9.48 -9.55 6.74
CA GLN A 19 -10.52 -9.14 5.80
C GLN A 19 -11.23 -7.86 6.23
N THR A 20 -11.46 -7.69 7.53
CA THR A 20 -12.12 -6.50 8.05
C THR A 20 -11.30 -5.24 7.77
N MET A 21 -10.00 -5.33 7.96
CA MET A 21 -9.11 -4.22 7.68
C MET A 21 -9.07 -3.90 6.19
N ARG A 22 -9.04 -4.94 5.33
CA ARG A 22 -9.10 -4.70 3.88
C ARG A 22 -10.37 -3.97 3.47
N MET A 23 -11.51 -4.36 4.08
CA MET A 23 -12.78 -3.69 3.79
C MET A 23 -12.76 -2.23 4.21
N LEU A 24 -12.19 -1.94 5.36
CA LEU A 24 -12.10 -0.57 5.86
C LEU A 24 -11.25 0.30 4.94
N ILE A 25 -10.08 -0.20 4.56
CA ILE A 25 -9.19 0.52 3.64
C ILE A 25 -9.87 0.71 2.29
N ARG A 26 -10.53 -0.34 1.79
CA ARG A 26 -11.26 -0.25 0.51
C ARG A 26 -12.30 0.87 0.54
N ARG A 27 -13.04 1.00 1.63
CA ARG A 27 -14.03 2.08 1.75
C ARG A 27 -13.39 3.45 1.67
N MET A 28 -12.28 3.62 2.36
CA MET A 28 -11.57 4.90 2.35
C MET A 28 -11.07 5.24 0.95
N LEU A 29 -10.49 4.25 0.26
CA LEU A 29 -9.96 4.46 -1.08
C LEU A 29 -11.05 4.67 -2.12
N THR A 30 -12.18 4.00 -1.96
CA THR A 30 -13.33 4.18 -2.85
C THR A 30 -13.80 5.64 -2.84
N ARG A 31 -13.77 6.26 -1.68
CA ARG A 31 -14.15 7.68 -1.57
C ARG A 31 -13.19 8.61 -2.30
N MET A 32 -11.98 8.16 -2.54
CA MET A 32 -10.99 8.91 -3.31
C MET A 32 -11.17 8.73 -4.81
N LYS A 33 -12.10 7.89 -5.22
CA LYS A 33 -12.41 7.62 -6.65
C LYS A 33 -11.23 7.01 -7.40
N ILE A 34 -10.50 6.14 -6.74
CA ILE A 34 -9.46 5.35 -7.38
C ILE A 34 -10.15 4.34 -8.32
N GLY A 35 -9.60 4.19 -9.51
CA GLY A 35 -10.25 3.41 -10.55
C GLY A 35 -10.36 1.92 -10.25
N THR A 36 -9.29 1.29 -9.78
CA THR A 36 -9.29 -0.15 -9.53
C THR A 36 -8.63 -0.44 -8.19
N LEU A 37 -9.29 -1.28 -7.39
CA LEU A 37 -8.74 -1.75 -6.13
C LEU A 37 -8.64 -3.27 -6.20
N THR A 38 -7.45 -3.80 -5.90
CA THR A 38 -7.25 -5.23 -5.80
C THR A 38 -6.88 -5.59 -4.37
N GLU A 39 -7.06 -6.85 -3.99
CA GLU A 39 -6.79 -7.28 -2.63
C GLU A 39 -5.96 -8.54 -2.64
N ALA A 40 -5.08 -8.67 -1.66
CA ALA A 40 -4.30 -9.86 -1.44
C ALA A 40 -4.32 -10.19 0.05
N GLU A 41 -4.40 -11.47 0.38
CA GLU A 41 -4.51 -11.91 1.77
C GLU A 41 -3.15 -12.05 2.45
N GLY A 42 -2.09 -11.88 1.73
CA GLY A 42 -0.73 -11.98 2.27
C GLY A 42 0.30 -11.73 1.20
N GLY A 43 1.57 -11.81 1.59
CA GLY A 43 2.68 -11.49 0.70
C GLY A 43 2.79 -12.38 -0.52
N GLN A 44 2.60 -13.69 -0.35
CA GLN A 44 2.66 -14.62 -1.47
C GLN A 44 1.60 -14.32 -2.52
N HIS A 45 0.38 -14.07 -2.06
CA HIS A 45 -0.74 -13.75 -2.95
C HIS A 45 -0.47 -12.45 -3.69
N ALA A 46 0.07 -11.44 -2.97
CA ALA A 46 0.40 -10.16 -3.57
C ALA A 46 1.45 -10.33 -4.68
N LEU A 47 2.49 -11.11 -4.42
CA LEU A 47 3.54 -11.34 -5.42
C LEU A 47 3.02 -12.05 -6.64
N GLN A 48 2.14 -13.04 -6.45
CA GLN A 48 1.52 -13.74 -7.58
C GLN A 48 0.74 -12.78 -8.47
N GLN A 49 -0.04 -11.89 -7.88
CA GLN A 49 -0.79 -10.90 -8.64
C GLN A 49 0.12 -9.94 -9.40
N LEU A 50 1.19 -9.49 -8.75
CA LEU A 50 2.13 -8.55 -9.37
C LEU A 50 2.92 -9.20 -10.52
N GLU A 51 3.24 -10.48 -10.38
CA GLU A 51 3.93 -11.19 -11.44
C GLU A 51 3.05 -11.40 -12.67
N LEU A 52 1.74 -11.57 -12.45
CA LEU A 52 0.81 -11.74 -13.56
C LEU A 52 0.58 -10.43 -14.32
N ALA A 53 0.54 -9.30 -13.63
CA ALA A 53 0.23 -8.02 -14.25
C ALA A 53 1.07 -6.90 -13.62
N PRO A 54 2.39 -6.93 -13.77
CA PRO A 54 3.25 -5.99 -13.05
C PRO A 54 3.05 -4.53 -13.45
N ALA A 55 2.63 -4.28 -14.66
CA ALA A 55 2.46 -2.90 -15.14
C ALA A 55 1.17 -2.24 -14.65
N GLU A 56 0.23 -3.02 -14.12
CA GLU A 56 -1.07 -2.49 -13.75
C GLU A 56 -1.14 -1.87 -12.36
N CYS A 57 -0.26 -2.25 -11.46
CA CYS A 57 -0.32 -1.76 -10.09
C CYS A 57 0.46 -0.46 -9.95
N ASN A 58 -0.18 0.54 -9.35
CA ASN A 58 0.41 1.86 -9.14
C ASN A 58 0.81 2.13 -7.70
N LEU A 59 0.28 1.37 -6.75
CA LEU A 59 0.59 1.53 -5.34
C LEU A 59 0.21 0.26 -4.59
N VAL A 60 1.07 -0.15 -3.66
CA VAL A 60 0.76 -1.26 -2.74
C VAL A 60 0.61 -0.67 -1.33
N ILE A 61 -0.51 -1.00 -0.68
CA ILE A 61 -0.74 -0.66 0.73
C ILE A 61 -0.69 -1.98 1.48
N CYS A 62 0.23 -2.12 2.43
CA CYS A 62 0.50 -3.40 3.06
C CYS A 62 0.61 -3.29 4.58
N ASP A 63 -0.04 -4.23 5.28
CA ASP A 63 0.11 -4.35 6.72
C ASP A 63 1.51 -4.85 7.05
N TRP A 64 2.04 -4.39 8.19
CA TRP A 64 3.36 -4.83 8.65
C TRP A 64 3.33 -6.28 9.11
N ASN A 65 2.35 -6.60 9.97
CA ASN A 65 2.29 -7.93 10.57
C ASN A 65 1.35 -8.84 9.81
N MET A 66 1.92 -9.81 9.11
CA MET A 66 1.15 -10.83 8.41
C MET A 66 1.80 -12.19 8.65
N PRO A 67 1.00 -13.27 8.74
CA PRO A 67 1.55 -14.61 8.86
C PRO A 67 2.42 -14.95 7.65
N GLY A 68 3.51 -15.63 7.90
CA GLY A 68 4.43 -16.05 6.85
C GLY A 68 5.37 -14.95 6.43
N MET A 69 4.94 -14.14 5.49
CA MET A 69 5.77 -13.05 4.98
C MET A 69 5.35 -11.73 5.59
N SER A 70 6.27 -11.02 6.24
CA SER A 70 5.99 -9.70 6.81
C SER A 70 5.88 -8.65 5.73
N GLY A 71 5.35 -7.47 6.10
CA GLY A 71 5.28 -6.35 5.17
C GLY A 71 6.64 -5.91 4.67
N VAL A 72 7.66 -5.92 5.53
CA VAL A 72 9.02 -5.54 5.14
C VAL A 72 9.62 -6.54 4.17
N GLU A 73 9.37 -7.83 4.39
CA GLU A 73 9.83 -8.86 3.46
C GLU A 73 9.16 -8.71 2.10
N LEU A 74 7.86 -8.46 2.10
CA LEU A 74 7.13 -8.23 0.86
C LEU A 74 7.67 -7.00 0.14
N PHE A 75 7.94 -5.92 0.87
CA PHE A 75 8.51 -4.72 0.28
C PHE A 75 9.84 -5.02 -0.43
N GLY A 76 10.69 -5.82 0.18
CA GLY A 76 11.97 -6.22 -0.42
C GLY A 76 11.77 -6.95 -1.74
N HIS A 77 10.84 -7.90 -1.77
CA HIS A 77 10.53 -8.64 -2.99
C HIS A 77 9.95 -7.72 -4.08
N ILE A 78 9.05 -6.82 -3.69
CA ILE A 78 8.42 -5.91 -4.65
C ILE A 78 9.45 -4.95 -5.23
N ARG A 79 10.37 -4.45 -4.41
CA ARG A 79 11.41 -3.55 -4.88
C ARG A 79 12.33 -4.22 -5.91
N ALA A 80 12.59 -5.51 -5.72
CA ALA A 80 13.38 -6.27 -6.69
C ALA A 80 12.61 -6.51 -7.99
N LEU A 81 11.31 -6.73 -7.87
CA LEU A 81 10.46 -7.03 -9.04
C LEU A 81 10.10 -5.77 -9.82
N LYS A 82 9.78 -4.69 -9.12
CA LYS A 82 9.35 -3.44 -9.75
C LYS A 82 9.88 -2.26 -8.93
N PRO A 83 11.13 -1.83 -9.18
CA PRO A 83 11.81 -0.86 -8.31
C PRO A 83 11.09 0.47 -8.11
N GLY A 84 10.30 0.93 -9.05
CA GLY A 84 9.63 2.22 -8.94
C GLY A 84 8.24 2.17 -8.35
N LEU A 85 7.76 1.00 -7.95
CA LEU A 85 6.40 0.88 -7.44
C LEU A 85 6.26 1.49 -6.04
N PRO A 86 5.41 2.52 -5.85
CA PRO A 86 5.18 3.08 -4.53
C PRO A 86 4.61 2.06 -3.55
N PHE A 87 4.98 2.22 -2.27
CA PHE A 87 4.61 1.29 -1.23
C PHE A 87 4.27 2.07 0.04
N LEU A 88 3.13 1.76 0.64
CA LEU A 88 2.69 2.37 1.89
C LEU A 88 2.51 1.29 2.93
N MET A 89 3.29 1.37 4.02
CA MET A 89 3.24 0.40 5.10
C MET A 89 2.27 0.85 6.19
N LEU A 90 1.44 -0.07 6.67
CA LEU A 90 0.56 0.19 7.80
C LEU A 90 1.10 -0.59 8.99
N THR A 91 1.35 0.10 10.10
CA THR A 91 1.88 -0.53 11.30
C THR A 91 0.93 -0.33 12.47
N GLY A 92 0.68 -1.39 13.23
CA GLY A 92 -0.15 -1.31 14.42
C GLY A 92 0.58 -0.79 15.63
N ARG A 93 1.88 -0.50 15.50
CA ARG A 93 2.68 -0.05 16.60
C ARG A 93 3.31 1.29 16.32
N SER A 94 3.31 2.13 17.35
CA SER A 94 3.98 3.42 17.28
C SER A 94 5.36 3.37 17.91
N ASP A 95 5.85 2.18 18.25
CA ASP A 95 7.16 2.08 18.90
C ASP A 95 8.27 2.43 17.91
N ALA A 96 9.37 2.93 18.46
CA ALA A 96 10.49 3.40 17.66
C ALA A 96 11.12 2.27 16.84
N GLY A 97 11.04 1.03 17.35
CA GLY A 97 11.64 -0.11 16.67
C GLY A 97 11.01 -0.39 15.32
N SER A 98 9.67 -0.38 15.26
CA SER A 98 8.95 -0.64 14.02
C SER A 98 9.22 0.45 12.99
N VAL A 99 9.18 1.71 13.43
CA VAL A 99 9.42 2.84 12.53
C VAL A 99 10.86 2.82 12.00
N VAL A 100 11.83 2.55 12.87
CA VAL A 100 13.24 2.47 12.48
C VAL A 100 13.46 1.32 11.49
N ALA A 101 12.86 0.16 11.75
CA ALA A 101 12.99 -0.98 10.85
C ALA A 101 12.43 -0.67 9.46
N ALA A 102 11.29 -0.01 9.39
CA ALA A 102 10.70 0.38 8.11
C ALA A 102 11.61 1.35 7.36
N ARG A 103 12.12 2.34 8.08
CA ARG A 103 13.01 3.33 7.49
C ARG A 103 14.31 2.69 6.98
N ASN A 104 14.89 1.80 7.79
CA ASN A 104 16.14 1.14 7.41
C ASN A 104 15.96 0.20 6.22
N ALA A 105 14.75 -0.35 6.05
CA ALA A 105 14.44 -1.19 4.91
C ALA A 105 14.20 -0.37 3.64
N GLY A 106 14.09 0.96 3.77
CA GLY A 106 13.85 1.84 2.64
C GLY A 106 12.40 2.01 2.27
N VAL A 107 11.49 1.66 3.17
CA VAL A 107 10.05 1.85 2.93
C VAL A 107 9.76 3.34 2.78
N PRO A 108 9.17 3.76 1.65
CA PRO A 108 9.01 5.19 1.37
C PRO A 108 7.96 5.91 2.21
N ALA A 109 6.98 5.19 2.72
CA ALA A 109 5.92 5.82 3.52
C ALA A 109 5.28 4.81 4.47
N TYR A 110 4.79 5.29 5.60
CA TYR A 110 4.08 4.44 6.55
C TYR A 110 3.02 5.24 7.29
N ILE A 111 2.01 4.53 7.79
CA ILE A 111 0.97 5.10 8.65
C ILE A 111 0.87 4.22 9.88
N VAL A 112 0.81 4.84 11.06
CA VAL A 112 0.61 4.14 12.34
C VAL A 112 -0.89 4.01 12.58
N LYS A 113 -1.35 2.80 12.90
CA LYS A 113 -2.76 2.57 13.22
C LYS A 113 -3.12 3.19 14.56
N PRO A 114 -4.34 3.67 14.77
CA PRO A 114 -5.49 3.56 13.88
C PRO A 114 -5.38 4.48 12.68
N ILE A 115 -5.88 4.02 11.54
CA ILE A 115 -5.74 4.73 10.27
C ILE A 115 -6.72 5.89 10.22
N SER A 116 -6.21 7.11 10.05
CA SER A 116 -7.03 8.28 9.82
C SER A 116 -7.36 8.34 8.32
N PRO A 117 -8.64 8.50 7.95
CA PRO A 117 -8.99 8.65 6.53
C PRO A 117 -8.28 9.80 5.86
N GLU A 118 -8.07 10.89 6.59
CA GLU A 118 -7.39 12.06 6.05
C GLU A 118 -5.91 11.81 5.81
N GLU A 119 -5.25 11.14 6.75
CA GLU A 119 -3.84 10.81 6.59
C GLU A 119 -3.65 9.83 5.44
N LEU A 120 -4.53 8.83 5.34
CA LEU A 120 -4.48 7.87 4.24
C LEU A 120 -4.65 8.59 2.90
N LYS A 121 -5.64 9.47 2.82
CA LYS A 121 -5.90 10.23 1.59
C LYS A 121 -4.68 11.04 1.18
N THR A 122 -4.08 11.74 2.14
CA THR A 122 -2.92 12.59 1.87
C THR A 122 -1.75 11.77 1.35
N LYS A 123 -1.43 10.67 2.02
CA LYS A 123 -0.27 9.87 1.63
C LYS A 123 -0.50 9.10 0.34
N VAL A 124 -1.69 8.55 0.15
CA VAL A 124 -2.02 7.85 -1.09
C VAL A 124 -1.97 8.80 -2.28
N SER A 125 -2.54 9.99 -2.14
CA SER A 125 -2.52 10.98 -3.21
C SER A 125 -1.09 11.38 -3.57
N TYR A 126 -0.26 11.59 -2.57
CA TYR A 126 1.14 11.93 -2.78
C TYR A 126 1.89 10.81 -3.52
N LEU A 127 1.71 9.59 -3.06
CA LEU A 127 2.41 8.45 -3.66
C LEU A 127 1.94 8.17 -5.09
N LEU A 128 0.63 8.27 -5.33
CA LEU A 128 0.09 8.05 -6.68
C LEU A 128 0.51 9.14 -7.66
N ALA A 129 0.74 10.34 -7.18
CA ALA A 129 1.20 11.44 -8.03
C ALA A 129 2.60 11.17 -8.60
N LYS A 130 3.36 10.27 -7.97
CA LYS A 130 4.70 9.92 -8.46
C LYS A 130 4.68 8.90 -9.59
N THR A 131 3.53 8.29 -9.86
CA THR A 131 3.40 7.32 -10.94
C THR A 131 2.82 8.02 -12.16
N ALA A 132 3.65 8.72 -12.83
CA ALA A 132 3.21 9.48 -14.00
C ALA A 132 2.94 8.58 -15.20
#